data_2aba163446277c203ce629ed9c4699dd
#
_entry.id   2aba163446277c203ce629ed9c4699dd
#
_cell.length_a   1.000
_cell.length_b   1.000
_cell.length_c   1.000
_cell.angle_alpha   90.00
_cell.angle_beta   90.00
_cell.angle_gamma   90.00
#
_symmetry.space_group_name_H-M   'P 1'
#
loop_
_entity.id
_entity.type
_entity.pdbx_description
1 polymer ?
#
loop_
_entity_poly.entity_id
_entity_poly.type
_entity_poly.pdbx_seq_one_letter_code
_entity_poly.pdbx_strand_id
1 'polypeptide(L)'
;MHLEYTIGINQPVEKVFNYVSNPANLPEWQGPPVEIRDLQQTTPAQLREGDTFTTVLQFLGRRYETPTEVSAYEPNRRLSYRGTGGPVPTQMTFIFEEVPGGTRFTHSQEIEPGGFFGLVESLFEIEARRQLRNDLKTLKDLLEANE
;
A
#
# COMPACT_ATOMS: atom_id res chain seq x y z
N MET A 1 -0.96 11.10 -11.68
CA MET A 1 0.38 10.52 -11.44
C MET A 1 0.22 9.04 -11.20
N HIS A 2 0.91 8.22 -11.99
CA HIS A 2 0.90 6.77 -11.86
C HIS A 2 2.27 6.29 -11.41
N LEU A 3 2.32 5.54 -10.32
CA LEU A 3 3.54 4.95 -9.81
C LEU A 3 3.36 3.44 -9.76
N GLU A 4 4.37 2.69 -10.19
CA GLU A 4 4.31 1.24 -10.17
C GLU A 4 5.70 0.64 -9.98
N TYR A 5 5.78 -0.39 -9.15
CA TYR A 5 7.02 -1.13 -8.95
C TYR A 5 6.69 -2.60 -8.68
N THR A 6 7.53 -3.48 -9.24
CA THR A 6 7.36 -4.93 -9.11
C THR A 6 8.63 -5.53 -8.50
N ILE A 7 8.45 -6.48 -7.57
CA ILE A 7 9.56 -7.16 -6.93
C ILE A 7 9.24 -8.65 -6.80
N GLY A 8 10.29 -9.49 -6.87
CA GLY A 8 10.16 -10.92 -6.57
C GLY A 8 10.41 -11.18 -5.10
N ILE A 9 9.55 -11.96 -4.47
CA ILE A 9 9.67 -12.36 -3.06
C ILE A 9 9.74 -13.88 -3.01
N ASN A 10 10.77 -14.39 -2.35
CA ASN A 10 11.02 -15.84 -2.26
C ASN A 10 10.18 -16.47 -1.14
N GLN A 11 8.87 -16.36 -1.27
CA GLN A 11 7.88 -16.91 -0.35
C GLN A 11 6.61 -17.27 -1.13
N PRO A 12 5.84 -18.28 -0.65
CA PRO A 12 4.58 -18.66 -1.30
C PRO A 12 3.60 -17.48 -1.36
N VAL A 13 2.76 -17.46 -2.39
CA VAL A 13 1.81 -16.37 -2.60
C VAL A 13 0.85 -16.19 -1.43
N GLU A 14 0.41 -17.28 -0.79
CA GLU A 14 -0.47 -17.22 0.37
C GLU A 14 0.18 -16.45 1.53
N LYS A 15 1.46 -16.70 1.75
CA LYS A 15 2.20 -16.04 2.84
C LYS A 15 2.36 -14.56 2.58
N VAL A 16 2.69 -14.20 1.34
CA VAL A 16 2.82 -12.79 0.95
C VAL A 16 1.48 -12.08 1.07
N PHE A 17 0.42 -12.68 0.53
CA PHE A 17 -0.91 -12.10 0.59
C PHE A 17 -1.41 -11.93 2.02
N ASN A 18 -1.26 -12.94 2.86
CA ASN A 18 -1.72 -12.88 4.25
C ASN A 18 -1.01 -11.78 5.03
N TYR A 19 0.27 -11.57 4.76
CA TYR A 19 1.02 -10.48 5.42
C TYR A 19 0.56 -9.11 4.94
N VAL A 20 0.48 -8.92 3.62
CA VAL A 20 0.14 -7.62 3.02
C VAL A 20 -1.32 -7.25 3.30
N SER A 21 -2.23 -8.24 3.33
CA SER A 21 -3.64 -7.97 3.53
C SER A 21 -4.02 -7.69 4.98
N ASN A 22 -3.11 -7.82 5.91
CA ASN A 22 -3.33 -7.43 7.30
C ASN A 22 -2.94 -5.96 7.47
N PRO A 23 -3.92 -5.03 7.67
CA PRO A 23 -3.62 -3.60 7.77
C PRO A 23 -2.67 -3.27 8.91
N ALA A 24 -2.65 -4.06 9.97
CA ALA A 24 -1.74 -3.85 11.09
C ALA A 24 -0.27 -3.95 10.68
N ASN A 25 0.03 -4.62 9.57
CA ASN A 25 1.40 -4.76 9.06
C ASN A 25 1.82 -3.62 8.14
N LEU A 26 0.88 -2.80 7.66
CA LEU A 26 1.21 -1.72 6.73
C LEU A 26 2.30 -0.79 7.26
N PRO A 27 2.24 -0.32 8.52
CA PRO A 27 3.29 0.57 9.03
C PRO A 27 4.67 -0.10 9.13
N GLU A 28 4.74 -1.42 9.07
CA GLU A 28 6.01 -2.14 9.18
C GLU A 28 6.82 -2.08 7.90
N TRP A 29 6.15 -1.98 6.75
CA TRP A 29 6.85 -1.97 5.47
C TRP A 29 6.60 -0.73 4.63
N GLN A 30 5.51 -0.01 4.86
CA GLN A 30 5.26 1.27 4.23
C GLN A 30 5.76 2.38 5.15
N GLY A 31 6.79 3.03 4.76
CA GLY A 31 7.33 4.11 5.56
C GLY A 31 7.19 5.45 4.87
N PRO A 32 7.81 6.42 5.49
CA PRO A 32 7.64 6.94 6.82
C PRO A 32 6.69 8.13 6.85
N PRO A 33 6.08 8.36 7.96
CA PRO A 33 5.43 7.35 8.76
C PRO A 33 4.02 7.13 8.26
N VAL A 34 3.64 5.88 8.06
CA VAL A 34 2.27 5.51 7.75
C VAL A 34 1.63 4.99 9.02
N GLU A 35 0.44 5.47 9.31
CA GLU A 35 -0.33 5.10 10.49
C GLU A 35 -1.70 4.64 10.02
N ILE A 36 -2.21 3.57 10.63
CA ILE A 36 -3.56 3.06 10.32
C ILE A 36 -4.43 3.27 11.55
N ARG A 37 -5.57 3.92 11.36
CA ARG A 37 -6.54 4.19 12.44
C ARG A 37 -7.94 3.86 12.01
N ASP A 38 -8.81 3.71 12.99
CA ASP A 38 -10.25 3.57 12.79
C ASP A 38 -10.63 2.41 11.87
N LEU A 39 -9.89 1.29 11.99
CA LEU A 39 -10.15 0.11 11.18
C LEU A 39 -11.51 -0.48 11.50
N GLN A 40 -12.37 -0.57 10.49
CA GLN A 40 -13.69 -1.19 10.57
C GLN A 40 -13.68 -2.43 9.67
N GLN A 41 -13.73 -3.59 10.28
CA GLN A 41 -13.71 -4.87 9.59
C GLN A 41 -15.01 -5.61 9.73
N THR A 42 -15.54 -6.13 8.63
CA THR A 42 -16.72 -6.98 8.62
C THR A 42 -16.46 -8.30 9.33
N THR A 43 -15.25 -8.85 9.14
CA THR A 43 -14.82 -10.10 9.75
C THR A 43 -13.57 -9.83 10.59
N PRO A 44 -13.56 -10.19 11.89
CA PRO A 44 -12.37 -9.99 12.72
C PRO A 44 -11.13 -10.68 12.12
N ALA A 45 -9.99 -10.00 12.18
CA ALA A 45 -8.68 -10.47 11.73
C ALA A 45 -8.59 -10.77 10.24
N GLN A 46 -9.59 -10.41 9.44
CA GLN A 46 -9.55 -10.61 8.00
C GLN A 46 -10.15 -9.41 7.29
N LEU A 47 -9.38 -8.82 6.38
CA LEU A 47 -9.84 -7.72 5.54
C LEU A 47 -10.79 -8.24 4.48
N ARG A 48 -11.79 -7.43 4.12
CA ARG A 48 -12.74 -7.74 3.06
C ARG A 48 -13.10 -6.50 2.27
N GLU A 49 -13.61 -6.68 1.07
CA GLU A 49 -14.12 -5.58 0.26
C GLU A 49 -15.20 -4.82 1.05
N GLY A 50 -15.08 -3.50 1.05
CA GLY A 50 -15.98 -2.62 1.80
C GLY A 50 -15.47 -2.23 3.19
N ASP A 51 -14.47 -2.91 3.73
CA ASP A 51 -13.87 -2.53 5.01
C ASP A 51 -13.19 -1.17 4.87
N THR A 52 -13.15 -0.41 5.96
CA THR A 52 -12.64 0.96 5.95
C THR A 52 -11.59 1.19 7.02
N PHE A 53 -10.71 2.13 6.76
CA PHE A 53 -9.72 2.60 7.72
C PHE A 53 -9.24 4.01 7.32
N THR A 54 -8.51 4.66 8.22
CA THR A 54 -7.89 5.95 7.92
C THR A 54 -6.39 5.77 7.81
N THR A 55 -5.85 6.19 6.67
CA THR A 55 -4.40 6.23 6.45
C THR A 55 -3.90 7.61 6.84
N VAL A 56 -2.86 7.67 7.65
CA VAL A 56 -2.22 8.92 8.05
C VAL A 56 -0.83 8.94 7.45
N LEU A 57 -0.56 9.94 6.63
CA LEU A 57 0.71 10.11 5.93
C LEU A 57 1.32 11.46 6.30
N GLN A 58 2.63 11.50 6.53
CA GLN A 58 3.36 12.76 6.72
C GLN A 58 4.19 13.05 5.46
N PHE A 59 4.09 14.31 5.01
CA PHE A 59 4.86 14.77 3.85
C PHE A 59 5.14 16.27 4.01
N LEU A 60 6.40 16.65 3.87
CA LEU A 60 6.85 18.04 4.01
C LEU A 60 6.37 18.69 5.34
N GLY A 61 6.47 17.93 6.43
CA GLY A 61 6.11 18.42 7.75
C GLY A 61 4.61 18.52 8.00
N ARG A 62 3.77 18.10 7.05
CA ARG A 62 2.33 18.11 7.20
C ARG A 62 1.78 16.69 7.33
N ARG A 63 0.67 16.61 8.03
CA ARG A 63 -0.04 15.38 8.30
C ARG A 63 -1.29 15.33 7.45
N TYR A 64 -1.44 14.25 6.65
CA TYR A 64 -2.60 14.06 5.78
C TYR A 64 -3.35 12.82 6.22
N GLU A 65 -4.61 12.99 6.58
CA GLU A 65 -5.49 11.89 6.93
C GLU A 65 -6.40 11.58 5.74
N THR A 66 -6.38 10.32 5.29
CA THR A 66 -7.15 9.90 4.15
C THR A 66 -8.06 8.75 4.55
N PRO A 67 -9.39 8.98 4.62
CA PRO A 67 -10.34 7.88 4.75
C PRO A 67 -10.16 6.94 3.56
N THR A 68 -10.16 5.64 3.83
CA THR A 68 -9.81 4.64 2.82
C THR A 68 -10.75 3.45 2.94
N GLU A 69 -11.11 2.86 1.81
CA GLU A 69 -11.88 1.62 1.80
C GLU A 69 -11.20 0.57 0.93
N VAL A 70 -11.44 -0.69 1.26
CA VAL A 70 -11.00 -1.82 0.44
C VAL A 70 -11.93 -1.90 -0.75
N SER A 71 -11.45 -1.56 -1.94
CA SER A 71 -12.24 -1.52 -3.16
C SER A 71 -12.22 -2.82 -3.96
N ALA A 72 -11.24 -3.70 -3.69
CA ALA A 72 -11.19 -5.04 -4.29
C ALA A 72 -10.43 -5.97 -3.35
N TYR A 73 -10.90 -7.20 -3.23
CA TYR A 73 -10.26 -8.23 -2.41
C TYR A 73 -10.42 -9.58 -3.11
N GLU A 74 -9.34 -10.06 -3.69
CA GLU A 74 -9.28 -11.36 -4.36
C GLU A 74 -8.13 -12.14 -3.73
N PRO A 75 -8.43 -13.16 -2.89
CA PRO A 75 -7.38 -13.89 -2.16
C PRO A 75 -6.26 -14.38 -3.08
N ASN A 76 -5.03 -14.12 -2.67
CA ASN A 76 -3.79 -14.51 -3.35
C ASN A 76 -3.59 -13.91 -4.74
N ARG A 77 -4.40 -12.92 -5.12
CA ARG A 77 -4.34 -12.33 -6.46
C ARG A 77 -4.31 -10.81 -6.44
N ARG A 78 -5.24 -10.17 -5.74
CA ARG A 78 -5.39 -8.72 -5.85
C ARG A 78 -6.01 -8.12 -4.61
N LEU A 79 -5.50 -6.96 -4.24
CA LEU A 79 -6.02 -6.15 -3.14
C LEU A 79 -5.94 -4.70 -3.56
N SER A 80 -7.05 -3.97 -3.46
CA SER A 80 -7.06 -2.54 -3.82
C SER A 80 -7.63 -1.72 -2.69
N TYR A 81 -7.06 -0.54 -2.48
CA TYR A 81 -7.52 0.46 -1.54
C TYR A 81 -7.84 1.73 -2.30
N ARG A 82 -8.93 2.37 -1.93
CA ARG A 82 -9.33 3.65 -2.51
C ARG A 82 -9.53 4.68 -1.43
N GLY A 83 -8.88 5.83 -1.56
CA GLY A 83 -9.14 6.96 -0.68
C GLY A 83 -10.53 7.54 -0.99
N THR A 84 -11.38 7.65 0.04
CA THR A 84 -12.75 8.13 -0.11
C THR A 84 -12.91 9.59 0.31
N GLY A 85 -11.79 10.23 0.69
CA GLY A 85 -11.77 11.63 1.10
C GLY A 85 -10.34 12.12 1.21
N GLY A 86 -10.16 13.24 1.88
CA GLY A 86 -8.85 13.85 2.04
C GLY A 86 -8.45 14.72 0.85
N PRO A 87 -7.31 15.42 0.96
CA PRO A 87 -6.90 16.40 -0.03
C PRO A 87 -6.30 15.82 -1.30
N VAL A 88 -5.89 14.54 -1.28
CA VAL A 88 -5.19 13.92 -2.40
C VAL A 88 -5.88 12.59 -2.74
N PRO A 89 -6.71 12.57 -3.80
CA PRO A 89 -7.33 11.33 -4.24
C PRO A 89 -6.26 10.29 -4.58
N THR A 90 -6.40 9.10 -4.01
CA THR A 90 -5.41 8.03 -4.15
C THR A 90 -6.10 6.69 -4.35
N GLN A 91 -5.56 5.87 -5.23
CA GLN A 91 -5.91 4.47 -5.36
C GLN A 91 -4.65 3.65 -5.35
N MET A 92 -4.62 2.63 -4.48
CA MET A 92 -3.50 1.70 -4.40
C MET A 92 -3.97 0.31 -4.80
N THR A 93 -3.14 -0.39 -5.57
CA THR A 93 -3.43 -1.75 -5.99
C THR A 93 -2.20 -2.62 -5.75
N PHE A 94 -2.43 -3.77 -5.11
CA PHE A 94 -1.42 -4.80 -4.91
C PHE A 94 -1.81 -6.01 -5.74
N ILE A 95 -0.91 -6.48 -6.58
CA ILE A 95 -1.13 -7.65 -7.43
C ILE A 95 -0.13 -8.72 -7.03
N PHE A 96 -0.64 -9.94 -6.83
CA PHE A 96 0.12 -11.09 -6.38
C PHE A 96 0.06 -12.15 -7.47
N GLU A 97 1.22 -12.60 -7.94
CA GLU A 97 1.31 -13.63 -8.96
C GLU A 97 2.24 -14.74 -8.48
N GLU A 98 1.74 -15.98 -8.49
CA GLU A 98 2.58 -17.12 -8.20
C GLU A 98 3.56 -17.34 -9.36
N VAL A 99 4.85 -17.44 -9.03
CA VAL A 99 5.91 -17.70 -10.00
C VAL A 99 6.80 -18.83 -9.48
N PRO A 100 7.61 -19.46 -10.35
CA PRO A 100 8.56 -20.46 -9.87
C PRO A 100 9.48 -19.87 -8.81
N GLY A 101 9.52 -20.49 -7.63
CA GLY A 101 10.37 -20.04 -6.53
C GLY A 101 9.77 -18.97 -5.63
N GLY A 102 8.53 -18.52 -5.88
CA GLY A 102 7.95 -17.53 -5.00
C GLY A 102 6.79 -16.74 -5.56
N THR A 103 6.83 -15.44 -5.33
CA THR A 103 5.75 -14.51 -5.68
C THR A 103 6.30 -13.31 -6.42
N ARG A 104 5.62 -12.90 -7.50
CA ARG A 104 5.83 -11.59 -8.09
C ARG A 104 4.79 -10.65 -7.48
N PHE A 105 5.26 -9.64 -6.79
CA PHE A 105 4.42 -8.65 -6.12
C PHE A 105 4.54 -7.31 -6.83
N THR A 106 3.40 -6.74 -7.22
CA THR A 106 3.35 -5.43 -7.87
C THR A 106 2.52 -4.48 -7.03
N HIS A 107 3.06 -3.31 -6.75
CA HIS A 107 2.35 -2.23 -6.09
C HIS A 107 2.20 -1.08 -7.07
N SER A 108 0.97 -0.70 -7.38
CA SER A 108 0.70 0.47 -8.20
C SER A 108 -0.11 1.49 -7.44
N GLN A 109 0.14 2.75 -7.72
CA GLN A 109 -0.55 3.88 -7.10
C GLN A 109 -1.00 4.85 -8.17
N GLU A 110 -2.27 5.25 -8.09
CA GLU A 110 -2.80 6.36 -8.84
C GLU A 110 -3.03 7.51 -7.87
N ILE A 111 -2.34 8.61 -8.07
CA ILE A 111 -2.41 9.78 -7.20
C ILE A 111 -2.74 10.99 -8.05
N GLU A 112 -3.76 11.75 -7.64
CA GLU A 112 -4.14 12.98 -8.33
C GLU A 112 -3.79 14.17 -7.43
N PRO A 113 -2.56 14.70 -7.54
CA PRO A 113 -2.15 15.82 -6.70
C PRO A 113 -2.89 17.12 -7.05
N GLY A 114 -3.35 17.24 -8.30
CA GLY A 114 -4.08 18.43 -8.75
C GLY A 114 -3.31 19.71 -8.45
N GLY A 115 -4.03 20.77 -8.17
CA GLY A 115 -3.43 22.04 -7.76
C GLY A 115 -2.94 22.07 -6.33
N PHE A 116 -3.15 20.99 -5.58
CA PHE A 116 -2.81 20.93 -4.16
C PHE A 116 -1.31 21.05 -3.92
N PHE A 117 -0.49 20.34 -4.73
CA PHE A 117 0.96 20.39 -4.59
C PHE A 117 1.62 21.50 -5.43
N GLY A 118 0.96 21.99 -6.46
CA GLY A 118 1.48 23.08 -7.28
C GLY A 118 2.89 22.80 -7.80
N LEU A 119 3.80 23.74 -7.52
CA LEU A 119 5.18 23.65 -7.99
C LEU A 119 6.01 22.53 -7.35
N VAL A 120 5.50 21.92 -6.26
CA VAL A 120 6.22 20.83 -5.58
C VAL A 120 5.84 19.44 -6.12
N GLU A 121 4.98 19.38 -7.13
CA GLU A 121 4.54 18.10 -7.69
C GLU A 121 5.72 17.22 -8.15
N SER A 122 6.72 17.80 -8.80
CA SER A 122 7.90 17.05 -9.27
C SER A 122 8.70 16.47 -8.11
N LEU A 123 8.85 17.24 -7.02
CA LEU A 123 9.52 16.75 -5.83
C LEU A 123 8.73 15.64 -5.17
N PHE A 124 7.41 15.79 -5.11
CA PHE A 124 6.53 14.77 -4.58
C PHE A 124 6.67 13.46 -5.37
N GLU A 125 6.66 13.54 -6.70
CA GLU A 125 6.79 12.35 -7.55
C GLU A 125 8.12 11.63 -7.33
N ILE A 126 9.22 12.35 -7.28
CA ILE A 126 10.55 11.78 -7.05
C ILE A 126 10.57 11.05 -5.70
N GLU A 127 10.08 11.70 -4.66
CA GLU A 127 10.07 11.14 -3.31
C GLU A 127 9.14 9.93 -3.22
N ALA A 128 7.97 10.01 -3.85
CA ALA A 128 7.00 8.92 -3.85
C ALA A 128 7.55 7.68 -4.57
N ARG A 129 8.27 7.86 -5.70
CA ARG A 129 8.89 6.75 -6.41
C ARG A 129 10.01 6.11 -5.58
N ARG A 130 10.81 6.93 -4.93
CA ARG A 130 11.87 6.43 -4.06
C ARG A 130 11.28 5.65 -2.89
N GLN A 131 10.24 6.19 -2.28
CA GLN A 131 9.57 5.56 -1.15
C GLN A 131 8.95 4.23 -1.55
N LEU A 132 8.30 4.17 -2.71
CA LEU A 132 7.69 2.95 -3.21
C LEU A 132 8.73 1.83 -3.37
N ARG A 133 9.88 2.13 -3.96
CA ARG A 133 10.96 1.14 -4.11
C ARG A 133 11.48 0.68 -2.76
N ASN A 134 11.66 1.61 -1.83
CA ASN A 134 12.14 1.29 -0.49
C ASN A 134 11.13 0.42 0.26
N ASP A 135 9.84 0.73 0.13
CA ASP A 135 8.78 -0.04 0.77
C ASP A 135 8.78 -1.49 0.29
N LEU A 136 8.88 -1.71 -1.01
CA LEU A 136 8.89 -3.06 -1.55
C LEU A 136 10.14 -3.83 -1.13
N LYS A 137 11.28 -3.16 -1.08
CA LYS A 137 12.50 -3.78 -0.59
C LYS A 137 12.37 -4.17 0.88
N THR A 138 11.77 -3.30 1.70
CA THR A 138 11.52 -3.59 3.10
C THR A 138 10.59 -4.78 3.26
N LEU A 139 9.51 -4.82 2.48
CA LEU A 139 8.57 -5.94 2.49
C LEU A 139 9.28 -7.25 2.14
N LYS A 140 10.09 -7.26 1.09
CA LYS A 140 10.86 -8.42 0.68
C LYS A 140 11.78 -8.89 1.80
N ASP A 141 12.53 -7.97 2.40
CA ASP A 141 13.47 -8.30 3.46
C ASP A 141 12.75 -8.88 4.68
N LEU A 142 11.62 -8.30 5.07
CA LEU A 142 10.82 -8.79 6.19
C LEU A 142 10.29 -10.20 5.94
N LEU A 143 9.75 -10.46 4.77
CA LEU A 143 9.16 -11.75 4.45
C LEU A 143 10.22 -12.84 4.26
N GLU A 144 11.36 -12.51 3.67
CA GLU A 144 12.42 -13.49 3.45
C GLU A 144 13.22 -13.78 4.71
N ALA A 145 13.26 -12.87 5.66
CA ALA A 145 13.92 -13.11 6.94
C ALA A 145 13.19 -14.14 7.80
N ASN A 146 11.93 -14.43 7.50
CA ASN A 146 11.11 -15.41 8.24
C ASN A 146 11.05 -16.78 7.57
N GLU A 147 12.02 -17.10 6.73
CA GLU A 147 12.13 -18.41 6.11
C GLU A 147 12.49 -19.51 7.11
#